data_e087ae7a9622215d3c752fd19d9fbcab
#
_entry.id   e087ae7a9622215d3c752fd19d9fbcab
#
_cell.length_a   1.000
_cell.length_b   1.000
_cell.length_c   1.000
_cell.angle_alpha   90.00
_cell.angle_beta   90.00
_cell.angle_gamma   90.00
#
_symmetry.space_group_name_H-M   'P 1'
#
loop_
_entity.id
_entity.type
_entity.pdbx_description
1 polymer ?
#
loop_
_entity_poly.entity_id
_entity_poly.type
_entity_poly.pdbx_seq_one_letter_code
_entity_poly.pdbx_strand_id
1 'polypeptide(L)'
;MSNVFCLSDWDANDAPLYRNRRYAVLPLWANARPRVYSVSLFIPGIPIVILLACVMVGALIYFISKRKTKRRQGRPIKAALSVMYWGASVSVAPLRMVLDDLDVLEELIILLDPEGHGVKCTRHLASYCSFPSTWINYTYSMRDSKSPLKTLLEGVTTKNPEWTVGDLARLLGEMGRTDAIVVLAKLRPSVHTV
;
A
#
# COMPACT_ATOMS: atom_id res chain seq x y z
N MET A 1 0.34 -22.90 46.28
CA MET A 1 0.67 -24.31 46.58
C MET A 1 1.70 -24.72 45.54
N SER A 2 2.93 -24.73 45.96
CA SER A 2 4.16 -24.96 45.20
C SER A 2 4.39 -26.47 45.05
N ASN A 3 4.80 -26.91 43.87
CA ASN A 3 5.49 -28.20 43.74
C ASN A 3 6.74 -28.01 42.89
N VAL A 4 7.83 -27.89 43.62
CA VAL A 4 9.21 -28.02 43.18
C VAL A 4 9.49 -29.50 43.08
N PHE A 5 9.91 -29.99 41.90
CA PHE A 5 10.45 -31.35 41.75
C PHE A 5 11.97 -31.24 41.66
N CYS A 6 12.62 -31.66 42.74
CA CYS A 6 14.07 -31.87 42.80
C CYS A 6 14.43 -33.13 42.00
N LEU A 7 15.38 -33.03 41.10
CA LEU A 7 16.14 -34.15 40.58
C LEU A 7 17.40 -34.28 41.44
N SER A 8 17.44 -35.31 42.27
CA SER A 8 18.62 -35.78 42.95
C SER A 8 19.02 -37.16 42.40
N ASP A 9 20.32 -37.32 42.31
CA ASP A 9 21.12 -38.52 42.38
C ASP A 9 21.09 -39.49 41.18
N TRP A 10 22.12 -39.38 40.38
CA TRP A 10 22.68 -40.50 39.65
C TRP A 10 24.04 -40.86 40.27
N ASP A 11 24.04 -41.96 41.01
CA ASP A 11 25.24 -42.58 41.58
C ASP A 11 26.09 -43.24 40.50
N ALA A 12 27.34 -42.81 40.40
CA ALA A 12 28.34 -43.27 39.45
C ALA A 12 29.13 -44.49 40.04
N ASN A 13 28.49 -45.61 40.40
CA ASN A 13 29.23 -46.72 40.96
C ASN A 13 28.67 -48.11 40.65
N ASP A 14 28.13 -48.34 39.44
CA ASP A 14 27.89 -49.73 39.03
C ASP A 14 28.46 -49.97 37.62
N ALA A 15 29.79 -50.23 37.62
CA ALA A 15 30.48 -50.80 36.48
C ALA A 15 30.65 -52.31 36.64
N PRO A 16 29.95 -53.14 35.90
CA PRO A 16 30.36 -54.56 35.82
C PRO A 16 31.53 -54.67 34.85
N LEU A 17 32.61 -55.16 35.41
CA LEU A 17 33.78 -55.65 34.71
C LEU A 17 33.43 -56.69 33.67
N TYR A 18 33.47 -56.33 32.40
CA TYR A 18 33.48 -57.29 31.30
C TYR A 18 34.86 -57.38 30.67
N ARG A 19 35.52 -58.42 30.98
CA ARG A 19 36.84 -58.86 30.54
C ARG A 19 36.80 -59.26 29.06
N ASN A 20 37.51 -58.47 28.25
CA ASN A 20 38.41 -58.98 27.24
C ASN A 20 37.83 -59.91 26.15
N ARG A 21 37.43 -59.39 25.00
CA ARG A 21 37.72 -60.02 23.68
C ARG A 21 38.10 -58.98 22.65
N ARG A 22 39.34 -59.04 22.22
CA ARG A 22 39.91 -58.38 21.11
C ARG A 22 39.26 -58.94 19.83
N TYR A 23 38.25 -58.27 19.35
CA TYR A 23 37.94 -58.32 17.95
C TYR A 23 37.91 -56.86 17.46
N ALA A 24 38.96 -56.50 16.76
CA ALA A 24 39.01 -55.27 16.01
C ALA A 24 38.05 -55.44 14.82
N VAL A 25 36.76 -55.18 15.05
CA VAL A 25 35.83 -54.98 13.96
C VAL A 25 36.06 -53.55 13.49
N LEU A 26 36.89 -53.43 12.45
CA LEU A 26 37.01 -52.18 11.73
C LEU A 26 35.62 -51.83 11.21
N PRO A 27 35.06 -50.66 11.57
CA PRO A 27 33.75 -50.27 11.07
C PRO A 27 33.81 -50.15 9.56
N LEU A 28 32.83 -50.70 8.88
CA LEU A 28 32.70 -50.81 7.45
C LEU A 28 32.71 -49.47 6.69
N TRP A 29 32.69 -48.36 7.42
CA TRP A 29 32.74 -47.01 6.83
C TRP A 29 34.17 -46.46 6.69
N ALA A 30 35.17 -47.12 7.25
CA ALA A 30 36.57 -46.67 7.18
C ALA A 30 37.18 -46.81 5.78
N ASN A 31 36.46 -47.42 4.83
CA ASN A 31 36.93 -47.58 3.46
C ASN A 31 36.14 -46.77 2.40
N ALA A 32 35.29 -45.89 2.91
CA ALA A 32 34.71 -44.88 2.05
C ALA A 32 35.75 -43.78 1.82
N ARG A 33 36.60 -43.96 0.81
CA ARG A 33 37.35 -42.83 0.25
C ARG A 33 36.34 -41.76 -0.11
N PRO A 34 36.47 -40.52 0.42
CA PRO A 34 35.63 -39.47 -0.05
C PRO A 34 35.85 -39.37 -1.59
N ARG A 35 34.84 -39.69 -2.36
CA ARG A 35 34.82 -39.27 -3.78
C ARG A 35 34.85 -37.76 -3.69
N VAL A 36 36.03 -37.21 -3.82
CA VAL A 36 36.19 -35.82 -4.21
C VAL A 36 35.57 -35.73 -5.59
N TYR A 37 34.29 -35.33 -5.61
CA TYR A 37 33.72 -34.81 -6.82
C TYR A 37 34.47 -33.51 -7.06
N SER A 38 35.54 -33.59 -7.81
CA SER A 38 36.08 -32.43 -8.49
C SER A 38 34.97 -31.99 -9.45
N VAL A 39 34.12 -31.12 -8.95
CA VAL A 39 33.20 -30.33 -9.79
C VAL A 39 34.09 -29.36 -10.57
N SER A 40 34.88 -29.96 -11.45
CA SER A 40 35.54 -29.23 -12.53
C SER A 40 34.50 -28.90 -13.58
N LEU A 41 33.42 -28.24 -13.16
CA LEU A 41 32.43 -27.64 -14.02
C LEU A 41 32.79 -26.18 -14.21
N PHE A 42 34.00 -25.95 -14.70
CA PHE A 42 34.27 -24.76 -15.50
C PHE A 42 33.59 -24.95 -16.86
N ILE A 43 32.26 -24.99 -16.88
CA ILE A 43 31.53 -24.62 -18.07
C ILE A 43 31.46 -23.10 -18.02
N PRO A 44 32.29 -22.38 -18.79
CA PRO A 44 32.37 -20.92 -18.73
C PRO A 44 31.05 -20.22 -19.11
N GLY A 45 30.08 -20.99 -19.59
CA GLY A 45 28.76 -20.48 -19.98
C GLY A 45 27.78 -20.24 -18.83
N ILE A 46 27.88 -20.95 -17.71
CA ILE A 46 26.89 -20.84 -16.61
C ILE A 46 26.88 -19.45 -15.97
N PRO A 47 28.04 -18.85 -15.57
CA PRO A 47 28.04 -17.50 -15.01
C PRO A 47 27.56 -16.45 -16.01
N ILE A 48 27.82 -16.63 -17.30
CA ILE A 48 27.38 -15.72 -18.36
C ILE A 48 25.85 -15.77 -18.49
N VAL A 49 25.25 -16.96 -18.48
CA VAL A 49 23.78 -17.12 -18.54
C VAL A 49 23.10 -16.52 -17.33
N ILE A 50 23.64 -16.72 -16.14
CA ILE A 50 23.10 -16.11 -14.90
C ILE A 50 23.20 -14.58 -14.97
N LEU A 51 24.32 -14.05 -15.42
CA LEU A 51 24.52 -12.61 -15.56
C LEU A 51 23.56 -12.00 -16.58
N LEU A 52 23.36 -12.64 -17.72
CA LEU A 52 22.37 -12.22 -18.72
C LEU A 52 20.94 -12.28 -18.16
N ALA A 53 20.57 -13.33 -17.42
CA ALA A 53 19.28 -13.44 -16.78
C ALA A 53 19.05 -12.30 -15.75
N CYS A 54 20.05 -11.98 -14.93
CA CYS A 54 19.99 -10.87 -13.98
C CYS A 54 19.83 -9.52 -14.68
N VAL A 55 20.54 -9.29 -15.79
CA VAL A 55 20.42 -8.07 -16.59
C VAL A 55 19.01 -7.95 -17.20
N MET A 56 18.46 -9.04 -17.73
CA MET A 56 17.12 -9.06 -18.30
C MET A 56 16.05 -8.78 -17.25
N VAL A 57 16.16 -9.41 -16.07
CA VAL A 57 15.23 -9.15 -14.93
C VAL A 57 15.36 -7.71 -14.45
N GLY A 58 16.57 -7.19 -14.30
CA GLY A 58 16.83 -5.80 -13.94
C GLY A 58 16.26 -4.81 -14.96
N ALA A 59 16.46 -5.06 -16.24
CA ALA A 59 15.90 -4.27 -17.34
C ALA A 59 14.36 -4.31 -17.34
N LEU A 60 13.77 -5.47 -17.06
CA LEU A 60 12.31 -5.64 -16.99
C LEU A 60 11.72 -4.86 -15.81
N ILE A 61 12.35 -4.95 -14.64
CA ILE A 61 11.95 -4.18 -13.45
C ILE A 61 12.11 -2.68 -13.71
N TYR A 62 13.23 -2.25 -14.31
CA TYR A 62 13.46 -0.86 -14.70
C TYR A 62 12.40 -0.37 -15.68
N PHE A 63 12.06 -1.17 -16.70
CA PHE A 63 11.08 -0.82 -17.72
C PHE A 63 9.65 -0.72 -17.15
N ILE A 64 9.29 -1.65 -16.25
CA ILE A 64 7.99 -1.63 -15.54
C ILE A 64 7.94 -0.39 -14.61
N SER A 65 9.01 -0.11 -13.87
CA SER A 65 9.09 1.07 -12.99
C SER A 65 9.02 2.37 -13.80
N LYS A 66 9.73 2.46 -14.93
CA LYS A 66 9.69 3.59 -15.83
C LYS A 66 8.32 3.78 -16.49
N ARG A 67 7.62 2.70 -16.85
CA ARG A 67 6.24 2.77 -17.36
C ARG A 67 5.27 3.25 -16.27
N LYS A 68 5.43 2.82 -15.02
CA LYS A 68 4.62 3.31 -13.88
C LYS A 68 4.89 4.79 -13.60
N THR A 69 6.14 5.24 -13.69
CA THR A 69 6.51 6.66 -13.49
C THR A 69 5.99 7.52 -14.63
N LYS A 70 6.08 7.05 -15.89
CA LYS A 70 5.57 7.80 -17.05
C LYS A 70 4.03 7.89 -17.06
N ARG A 71 3.33 6.88 -16.52
CA ARG A 71 1.87 6.94 -16.32
C ARG A 71 1.48 7.91 -15.19
N ARG A 72 2.35 8.12 -14.18
CA ARG A 72 2.11 9.09 -13.11
C ARG A 72 2.40 10.54 -13.54
N GLN A 73 3.36 10.74 -14.43
CA GLN A 73 3.81 12.08 -14.84
C GLN A 73 2.94 12.72 -15.94
N GLY A 74 2.17 11.94 -16.71
CA GLY A 74 1.20 12.45 -17.68
C GLY A 74 -0.17 12.83 -17.09
N ARG A 75 -0.44 12.49 -15.83
CA ARG A 75 -1.72 12.74 -15.15
C ARG A 75 -1.91 14.20 -14.65
N PRO A 76 -0.89 14.87 -14.08
CA PRO A 76 -1.09 16.23 -13.59
C PRO A 76 -1.40 17.26 -14.68
N ILE A 77 -0.87 17.06 -15.90
CA ILE A 77 -1.14 17.99 -17.03
C ILE A 77 -2.58 17.84 -17.51
N LYS A 78 -3.12 16.62 -17.56
CA LYS A 78 -4.54 16.42 -17.92
C LYS A 78 -5.48 16.91 -16.82
N ALA A 79 -5.10 16.81 -15.56
CA ALA A 79 -5.85 17.36 -14.44
C ALA A 79 -5.83 18.90 -14.46
N ALA A 80 -4.67 19.51 -14.73
CA ALA A 80 -4.55 20.96 -14.88
C ALA A 80 -5.34 21.47 -16.10
N LEU A 81 -5.34 20.71 -17.21
CA LEU A 81 -6.14 21.03 -18.38
C LEU A 81 -7.65 20.88 -18.11
N SER A 82 -8.09 19.86 -17.35
CA SER A 82 -9.50 19.72 -16.99
C SER A 82 -9.95 20.81 -16.01
N VAL A 83 -9.09 21.25 -15.10
CA VAL A 83 -9.34 22.40 -14.23
C VAL A 83 -9.41 23.72 -15.05
N MET A 84 -8.63 23.85 -16.11
CA MET A 84 -8.72 25.00 -17.04
C MET A 84 -10.00 24.99 -17.92
N TYR A 85 -10.53 23.77 -18.18
CA TYR A 85 -11.80 23.61 -18.93
C TYR A 85 -13.06 23.78 -18.06
N TRP A 86 -12.88 23.82 -16.72
CA TRP A 86 -13.98 24.17 -15.84
C TRP A 86 -14.36 25.62 -16.09
N GLY A 87 -15.59 25.83 -16.54
CA GLY A 87 -16.09 27.19 -16.66
C GLY A 87 -15.82 27.94 -15.36
N ALA A 88 -15.30 29.13 -15.45
CA ALA A 88 -14.92 29.95 -14.28
C ALA A 88 -16.02 30.01 -13.21
N SER A 89 -17.27 29.81 -13.58
CA SER A 89 -18.42 29.73 -12.68
C SER A 89 -18.45 28.54 -11.74
N VAL A 90 -17.97 27.36 -12.14
CA VAL A 90 -17.98 26.14 -11.28
C VAL A 90 -16.85 26.17 -10.28
N SER A 91 -15.70 26.70 -10.66
CA SER A 91 -14.53 26.76 -9.76
C SER A 91 -14.74 27.72 -8.58
N VAL A 92 -15.54 28.77 -8.78
CA VAL A 92 -15.86 29.79 -7.75
C VAL A 92 -17.10 29.41 -6.94
N ALA A 93 -17.80 28.34 -7.34
CA ALA A 93 -19.00 27.88 -6.64
C ALA A 93 -18.66 27.44 -5.20
N PRO A 94 -19.50 27.75 -4.21
CA PRO A 94 -19.25 27.34 -2.84
C PRO A 94 -19.26 25.81 -2.73
N LEU A 95 -18.38 25.27 -1.87
CA LEU A 95 -18.19 23.82 -1.70
C LEU A 95 -19.49 23.10 -1.30
N ARG A 96 -20.40 23.76 -0.60
CA ARG A 96 -21.73 23.19 -0.22
C ARG A 96 -22.55 22.71 -1.41
N MET A 97 -22.34 23.27 -2.62
CA MET A 97 -23.04 22.81 -3.83
C MET A 97 -22.76 21.32 -4.15
N VAL A 98 -21.60 20.80 -3.74
CA VAL A 98 -21.30 19.38 -3.88
C VAL A 98 -22.18 18.52 -2.97
N LEU A 99 -22.55 19.06 -1.79
CA LEU A 99 -23.45 18.37 -0.84
C LEU A 99 -24.92 18.43 -1.28
N ASP A 100 -25.28 19.47 -2.05
CA ASP A 100 -26.64 19.70 -2.55
C ASP A 100 -26.92 18.89 -3.82
N ASP A 101 -25.90 18.53 -4.60
CA ASP A 101 -26.01 17.71 -5.81
C ASP A 101 -25.77 16.23 -5.46
N LEU A 102 -26.86 15.48 -5.28
CA LEU A 102 -26.79 14.08 -4.84
C LEU A 102 -26.10 13.18 -5.85
N ASP A 103 -26.28 13.39 -7.14
CA ASP A 103 -25.68 12.56 -8.19
C ASP A 103 -24.15 12.69 -8.19
N VAL A 104 -23.67 13.93 -8.09
CA VAL A 104 -22.23 14.22 -8.02
C VAL A 104 -21.65 13.71 -6.69
N LEU A 105 -22.37 13.90 -5.58
CA LEU A 105 -21.93 13.43 -4.25
C LEU A 105 -21.80 11.91 -4.21
N GLU A 106 -22.78 11.17 -4.74
CA GLU A 106 -22.76 9.70 -4.76
C GLU A 106 -21.62 9.15 -5.62
N GLU A 107 -21.40 9.72 -6.82
CA GLU A 107 -20.26 9.32 -7.64
C GLU A 107 -18.92 9.59 -6.94
N LEU A 108 -18.79 10.71 -6.23
CA LEU A 108 -17.58 11.01 -5.45
C LEU A 108 -17.39 10.04 -4.28
N ILE A 109 -18.47 9.67 -3.59
CA ILE A 109 -18.45 8.66 -2.52
C ILE A 109 -17.94 7.32 -3.04
N ILE A 110 -18.49 6.85 -4.15
CA ILE A 110 -18.07 5.59 -4.78
C ILE A 110 -16.59 5.61 -5.16
N LEU A 111 -16.06 6.76 -5.57
CA LEU A 111 -14.67 6.90 -5.97
C LEU A 111 -13.70 7.08 -4.79
N LEU A 112 -14.09 7.79 -3.75
CA LEU A 112 -13.17 8.27 -2.70
C LEU A 112 -13.28 7.53 -1.38
N ASP A 113 -14.44 6.97 -1.00
CA ASP A 113 -14.60 6.27 0.26
C ASP A 113 -13.94 4.87 0.31
N PRO A 114 -13.89 4.09 -0.78
CA PRO A 114 -13.23 2.78 -0.74
C PRO A 114 -11.73 2.90 -0.48
N GLU A 115 -11.22 2.11 0.47
CA GLU A 115 -9.80 2.01 0.76
C GLU A 115 -9.16 0.96 -0.16
N GLY A 116 -8.32 1.42 -1.07
CA GLY A 116 -7.57 0.57 -2.00
C GLY A 116 -6.05 0.73 -1.86
N HIS A 117 -5.29 -0.34 -2.05
CA HIS A 117 -3.83 -0.27 -2.01
C HIS A 117 -3.27 0.66 -3.11
N GLY A 118 -2.55 1.68 -2.68
CA GLY A 118 -1.88 2.64 -3.58
C GLY A 118 -2.79 3.67 -4.23
N VAL A 119 -4.06 3.71 -3.85
CA VAL A 119 -5.02 4.75 -4.28
C VAL A 119 -5.33 5.65 -3.09
N LYS A 120 -5.25 6.96 -3.31
CA LYS A 120 -5.59 7.92 -2.26
C LYS A 120 -7.12 8.03 -2.13
N CYS A 121 -7.64 7.90 -0.93
CA CYS A 121 -9.06 7.88 -0.57
C CYS A 121 -9.43 9.08 0.29
N THR A 122 -10.67 9.15 0.76
CA THR A 122 -11.18 10.21 1.66
C THR A 122 -10.31 10.42 2.89
N ARG A 123 -9.67 9.36 3.45
CA ARG A 123 -8.73 9.48 4.56
C ARG A 123 -7.56 10.44 4.25
N HIS A 124 -7.02 10.35 3.04
CA HIS A 124 -5.95 11.23 2.59
C HIS A 124 -6.47 12.65 2.39
N LEU A 125 -7.66 12.79 1.79
CA LEU A 125 -8.28 14.10 1.59
C LEU A 125 -8.52 14.80 2.93
N ALA A 126 -9.00 14.09 3.96
CA ALA A 126 -9.19 14.63 5.30
C ALA A 126 -7.88 15.14 5.92
N SER A 127 -6.77 14.44 5.68
CA SER A 127 -5.44 14.87 6.10
C SER A 127 -5.01 16.15 5.38
N TYR A 128 -5.27 16.28 4.08
CA TYR A 128 -5.00 17.53 3.33
C TYR A 128 -5.87 18.71 3.82
N CYS A 129 -7.08 18.42 4.29
CA CYS A 129 -7.97 19.41 4.93
C CYS A 129 -7.61 19.73 6.40
N SER A 130 -6.47 19.22 6.90
CA SER A 130 -5.99 19.44 8.27
C SER A 130 -6.94 18.94 9.35
N PHE A 131 -7.60 17.81 9.12
CA PHE A 131 -8.33 17.10 10.17
C PHE A 131 -7.37 16.21 10.97
N PRO A 132 -7.48 16.15 12.31
CA PRO A 132 -6.64 15.30 13.13
C PRO A 132 -6.89 13.81 12.87
N SER A 133 -5.86 12.99 13.02
CA SER A 133 -5.95 11.53 12.78
C SER A 133 -7.01 10.84 13.65
N THR A 134 -7.25 11.32 14.86
CA THR A 134 -8.30 10.84 15.76
C THR A 134 -9.69 11.05 15.16
N TRP A 135 -9.96 12.21 14.57
CA TRP A 135 -11.20 12.51 13.88
C TRP A 135 -11.37 11.62 12.63
N ILE A 136 -10.29 11.46 11.85
CA ILE A 136 -10.30 10.62 10.66
C ILE A 136 -10.64 9.18 11.04
N ASN A 137 -9.99 8.63 12.06
CA ASN A 137 -10.25 7.26 12.52
C ASN A 137 -11.68 7.09 13.03
N TYR A 138 -12.20 8.05 13.79
CA TYR A 138 -13.59 8.04 14.24
C TYR A 138 -14.57 8.06 13.07
N THR A 139 -14.38 8.95 12.11
CA THR A 139 -15.24 9.04 10.92
C THR A 139 -15.26 7.73 10.13
N TYR A 140 -14.10 7.07 10.00
CA TYR A 140 -14.01 5.77 9.33
C TYR A 140 -14.59 4.61 10.14
N SER A 141 -14.63 4.69 11.45
CA SER A 141 -15.32 3.69 12.28
C SER A 141 -16.84 3.72 12.09
N MET A 142 -17.38 4.85 11.62
CA MET A 142 -18.80 5.06 11.37
C MET A 142 -19.20 4.83 9.89
N ARG A 143 -18.31 4.34 9.05
CA ARG A 143 -18.52 4.23 7.59
C ARG A 143 -19.73 3.39 7.18
N ASP A 144 -20.14 2.43 8.00
CA ASP A 144 -21.29 1.57 7.72
C ASP A 144 -22.64 2.31 7.88
N SER A 145 -22.64 3.42 8.62
CA SER A 145 -23.84 4.25 8.85
C SER A 145 -23.80 5.60 8.14
N LYS A 146 -22.59 6.13 7.90
CA LYS A 146 -22.36 7.44 7.28
C LYS A 146 -21.16 7.41 6.35
N SER A 147 -21.30 8.00 5.15
CA SER A 147 -20.18 8.18 4.24
C SER A 147 -19.09 9.08 4.87
N PRO A 148 -17.84 8.61 4.94
CA PRO A 148 -16.71 9.41 5.38
C PRO A 148 -16.52 10.69 4.56
N LEU A 149 -16.71 10.63 3.23
CA LEU A 149 -16.59 11.80 2.36
C LEU A 149 -17.65 12.85 2.67
N LYS A 150 -18.91 12.44 2.81
CA LYS A 150 -20.00 13.36 3.15
C LYS A 150 -19.72 14.06 4.48
N THR A 151 -19.33 13.30 5.51
CA THR A 151 -18.99 13.83 6.82
C THR A 151 -17.79 14.79 6.74
N LEU A 152 -16.80 14.48 5.88
CA LEU A 152 -15.65 15.36 5.65
C LEU A 152 -16.07 16.68 5.00
N LEU A 153 -16.88 16.64 3.95
CA LEU A 153 -17.34 17.84 3.24
C LEU A 153 -18.20 18.72 4.15
N GLU A 154 -19.10 18.13 4.97
CA GLU A 154 -19.85 18.83 5.99
C GLU A 154 -18.93 19.54 7.01
N GLY A 155 -17.88 18.82 7.46
CA GLY A 155 -16.88 19.37 8.37
C GLY A 155 -16.05 20.50 7.76
N VAL A 156 -15.66 20.35 6.47
CA VAL A 156 -14.91 21.40 5.75
C VAL A 156 -15.75 22.65 5.56
N THR A 157 -16.99 22.49 5.11
CA THR A 157 -17.90 23.64 4.87
C THR A 157 -18.25 24.38 6.18
N THR A 158 -18.27 23.66 7.30
CA THR A 158 -18.47 24.27 8.63
C THR A 158 -17.23 25.02 9.09
N LYS A 159 -16.03 24.45 8.87
CA LYS A 159 -14.76 25.03 9.31
C LYS A 159 -14.32 26.19 8.41
N ASN A 160 -14.53 26.07 7.12
CA ASN A 160 -14.11 27.01 6.08
C ASN A 160 -15.27 27.27 5.11
N PRO A 161 -16.24 28.11 5.47
CA PRO A 161 -17.43 28.36 4.65
C PRO A 161 -17.12 29.04 3.32
N GLU A 162 -15.95 29.67 3.21
CA GLU A 162 -15.45 30.33 1.99
C GLU A 162 -14.86 29.38 0.96
N TRP A 163 -14.66 28.10 1.34
CA TRP A 163 -14.08 27.13 0.41
C TRP A 163 -14.99 26.90 -0.80
N THR A 164 -14.32 26.81 -1.94
CA THR A 164 -14.94 26.63 -3.24
C THR A 164 -14.77 25.20 -3.77
N VAL A 165 -15.54 24.85 -4.77
CA VAL A 165 -15.35 23.61 -5.54
C VAL A 165 -13.95 23.57 -6.16
N GLY A 166 -13.40 24.72 -6.54
CA GLY A 166 -12.03 24.86 -7.06
C GLY A 166 -10.96 24.43 -6.03
N ASP A 167 -11.15 24.75 -4.75
CA ASP A 167 -10.22 24.33 -3.69
C ASP A 167 -10.25 22.82 -3.51
N LEU A 168 -11.43 22.20 -3.52
CA LEU A 168 -11.55 20.75 -3.51
C LEU A 168 -10.88 20.10 -4.72
N ALA A 169 -11.12 20.65 -5.91
CA ALA A 169 -10.52 20.15 -7.14
C ALA A 169 -8.99 20.25 -7.13
N ARG A 170 -8.44 21.33 -6.57
CA ARG A 170 -7.00 21.51 -6.39
C ARG A 170 -6.43 20.41 -5.48
N LEU A 171 -7.04 20.13 -4.34
CA LEU A 171 -6.61 19.06 -3.44
C LEU A 171 -6.70 17.69 -4.09
N LEU A 172 -7.77 17.38 -4.82
CA LEU A 172 -7.90 16.14 -5.57
C LEU A 172 -6.81 16.03 -6.67
N GLY A 173 -6.43 17.15 -7.29
CA GLY A 173 -5.31 17.21 -8.22
C GLY A 173 -3.97 16.87 -7.57
N GLU A 174 -3.69 17.42 -6.40
CA GLU A 174 -2.49 17.12 -5.60
C GLU A 174 -2.47 15.64 -5.13
N MET A 175 -3.64 15.08 -4.89
CA MET A 175 -3.79 13.65 -4.60
C MET A 175 -3.63 12.77 -5.85
N GLY A 176 -3.70 13.34 -7.06
CA GLY A 176 -3.69 12.60 -8.30
C GLY A 176 -5.02 11.90 -8.62
N ARG A 177 -6.13 12.34 -8.01
CA ARG A 177 -7.49 11.83 -8.21
C ARG A 177 -8.20 12.63 -9.30
N THR A 178 -7.70 12.47 -10.53
CA THR A 178 -8.29 13.12 -11.72
C THR A 178 -9.67 12.59 -12.07
N ASP A 179 -9.96 11.35 -11.70
CA ASP A 179 -11.27 10.72 -11.82
C ASP A 179 -12.34 11.51 -11.03
N ALA A 180 -12.06 11.84 -9.78
CA ALA A 180 -12.95 12.64 -8.94
C ALA A 180 -13.10 14.09 -9.47
N ILE A 181 -12.04 14.67 -10.05
CA ILE A 181 -12.14 15.99 -10.69
C ILE A 181 -13.11 15.98 -11.89
N VAL A 182 -13.09 14.91 -12.68
CA VAL A 182 -14.03 14.76 -13.81
C VAL A 182 -15.48 14.70 -13.31
N VAL A 183 -15.73 14.06 -12.17
CA VAL A 183 -17.05 14.01 -11.55
C VAL A 183 -17.48 15.41 -11.07
N LEU A 184 -16.60 16.14 -10.39
CA LEU A 184 -16.88 17.52 -9.99
C LEU A 184 -17.23 18.44 -11.19
N ALA A 185 -16.67 18.16 -12.38
CA ALA A 185 -16.99 18.93 -13.59
C ALA A 185 -18.44 18.77 -14.07
N LYS A 186 -19.18 17.79 -13.54
CA LYS A 186 -20.60 17.60 -13.83
C LYS A 186 -21.51 18.52 -13.02
N LEU A 187 -20.98 19.17 -11.96
CA LEU A 187 -21.74 20.13 -11.16
C LEU A 187 -22.33 21.20 -12.09
N ARG A 188 -23.62 21.38 -12.01
CA ARG A 188 -24.31 22.46 -12.67
C ARG A 188 -24.56 23.58 -11.67
N PRO A 189 -23.96 24.76 -11.85
CA PRO A 189 -24.36 25.89 -11.02
C PRO A 189 -25.85 26.08 -11.21
N SER A 190 -26.64 25.85 -10.16
CA SER A 190 -28.04 26.21 -10.16
C SER A 190 -28.09 27.75 -10.31
N VAL A 191 -28.47 28.21 -11.48
CA VAL A 191 -28.80 29.62 -11.69
C VAL A 191 -30.10 29.85 -10.93
N HIS A 192 -29.98 30.20 -9.65
CA HIS A 192 -31.08 30.80 -8.94
C HIS A 192 -31.25 32.21 -9.53
N THR A 193 -32.08 32.29 -10.54
CA THR A 193 -32.71 33.58 -10.96
C THR A 193 -33.52 34.05 -9.75
N VAL A 194 -33.00 35.06 -9.07
CA VAL A 194 -33.71 35.86 -8.09
C VAL A 194 -34.67 36.79 -8.84
#